data_4830e9761eaec2ad48fb2d2a6da57041
#
_entry.id   4830e9761eaec2ad48fb2d2a6da57041
#
_cell.length_a   1.000
_cell.length_b   1.000
_cell.length_c   1.000
_cell.angle_alpha   90.00
_cell.angle_beta   90.00
_cell.angle_gamma   90.00
#
_symmetry.space_group_name_H-M   'P 1'
#
loop_
_entity.id
_entity.type
_entity.pdbx_description
1 polymer ?
#
loop_
_entity_poly.entity_id
_entity_poly.type
_entity_poly.pdbx_seq_one_letter_code
_entity_poly.pdbx_strand_id
1 'polypeptide(L)' 'MGTGMGFGGVWMLLVLVLVVLAIVALIKYLRK' A
#
# COMPACT_ATOMS: atom_id res chain seq x y z
N MET A 1 15.37 8.04 5.68
CA MET A 1 14.73 8.23 5.63
C MET A 1 14.11 9.30 6.08
N GLY A 2 14.28 10.25 6.07
CA GLY A 2 13.69 11.34 6.56
C GLY A 2 12.28 11.44 6.25
N THR A 3 11.81 10.47 5.63
CA THR A 3 10.47 10.53 5.27
C THR A 3 9.61 10.70 6.45
N GLY A 4 9.98 10.22 7.54
CA GLY A 4 9.13 10.25 8.66
C GLY A 4 8.73 11.61 9.09
N MET A 5 9.54 12.58 8.82
CA MET A 5 9.23 13.83 9.31
C MET A 5 8.06 14.47 8.67
N GLY A 6 8.12 14.85 7.56
CA GLY A 6 7.05 15.56 6.94
C GLY A 6 5.84 14.72 6.69
N PHE A 7 6.03 13.48 6.40
CA PHE A 7 4.90 12.68 6.06
C PHE A 7 4.28 11.96 7.24
N GLY A 8 5.00 11.57 8.18
CA GLY A 8 4.40 10.92 9.33
C GLY A 8 3.59 9.71 8.95
N GLY A 9 2.31 9.78 9.07
CA GLY A 9 1.45 8.64 8.78
C GLY A 9 1.14 8.46 7.31
N VAL A 10 1.33 9.48 6.54
CA VAL A 10 1.01 9.40 5.12
C VAL A 10 1.81 8.28 4.45
N TRP A 11 3.06 8.17 4.84
CA TRP A 11 3.91 7.15 4.24
C TRP A 11 3.33 5.77 4.49
N MET A 12 2.90 5.53 5.72
CA MET A 12 2.34 4.23 6.07
C MET A 12 1.04 3.98 5.32
N LEU A 13 0.26 5.05 5.15
CA LEU A 13 -0.99 4.91 4.43
C LEU A 13 -0.73 4.48 2.99
N LEU A 14 0.28 5.05 2.38
CA LEU A 14 0.62 4.70 1.01
C LEU A 14 1.01 3.23 0.92
N VAL A 15 1.79 2.78 1.86
CA VAL A 15 2.23 1.40 1.87
C VAL A 15 1.04 0.47 2.07
N LEU A 16 0.15 0.84 2.97
CA LEU A 16 -1.02 0.01 3.23
C LEU A 16 -1.89 -0.09 1.99
N VAL A 17 -2.13 1.03 1.34
CA VAL A 17 -2.94 1.04 0.14
C VAL A 17 -2.30 0.17 -0.93
N LEU A 18 -0.99 0.28 -1.05
CA LEU A 18 -0.28 -0.49 -2.04
C LEU A 18 -0.43 -1.98 -1.78
N VAL A 19 -0.30 -2.38 -0.53
CA VAL A 19 -0.42 -3.79 -0.16
C VAL A 19 -1.83 -4.29 -0.44
N VAL A 20 -2.82 -3.51 -0.05
CA VAL A 20 -4.20 -3.89 -0.26
C VAL A 20 -4.49 -4.06 -1.74
N LEU A 21 -4.03 -3.11 -2.54
CA LEU A 21 -4.25 -3.17 -3.98
C LEU A 21 -3.57 -4.39 -4.57
N ALA A 22 -2.39 -4.72 -4.08
CA ALA A 22 -1.66 -5.87 -4.58
C ALA A 22 -2.43 -7.15 -4.27
N ILE A 23 -2.97 -7.24 -3.08
CA ILE A 23 -3.73 -8.42 -2.70
C ILE A 23 -4.98 -8.56 -3.54
N VAL A 24 -5.70 -7.45 -3.72
CA VAL A 24 -6.91 -7.47 -4.53
C VAL A 24 -6.58 -7.86 -5.96
N ALA A 25 -5.51 -7.31 -6.48
CA ALA A 25 -5.12 -7.61 -7.84
C ALA A 25 -4.80 -9.09 -8.00
N LEU A 26 -4.16 -9.65 -7.00
CA LEU A 26 -3.79 -11.04 -7.07
C LEU A 26 -5.03 -11.91 -7.04
N ILE A 27 -5.97 -11.57 -6.18
CA ILE A 27 -7.21 -12.33 -6.07
C ILE A 27 -7.96 -12.28 -7.38
N LYS A 28 -8.07 -11.09 -7.96
CA LYS A 28 -8.74 -10.96 -9.23
C LYS A 28 -8.05 -11.74 -10.30
N TYR A 29 -6.76 -11.77 -10.26
CA TYR A 29 -5.99 -12.49 -11.25
C TYR A 29 -6.28 -13.98 -11.19
N LEU A 30 -6.33 -14.52 -9.99
CA LEU A 30 -6.58 -15.92 -9.84
C LEU A 30 -8.03 -16.30 -10.03
N ARG A 31 -8.93 -15.36 -9.70
CA ARG A 31 -10.30 -15.71 -9.79
C ARG A 31 -10.80 -15.71 -11.15
N LYS A 32 -10.50 -15.55 -12.04
CA LYS A 32 -11.04 -15.66 -13.33
C LYS A 32 -12.48 -15.62 -13.32
#